data_c84dbd97965517b9fb65a6a2e44e253d
#
_entry.id   c84dbd97965517b9fb65a6a2e44e253d
#
_cell.length_a   1.000
_cell.length_b   1.000
_cell.length_c   1.000
_cell.angle_alpha   90.00
_cell.angle_beta   90.00
_cell.angle_gamma   90.00
#
_symmetry.space_group_name_H-M   'P 1'
#
loop_
_entity.id
_entity.type
_entity.pdbx_description
1 polymer ?
#
loop_
_entity_poly.entity_id
_entity_poly.type
_entity_poly.pdbx_seq_one_letter_code
_entity_poly.pdbx_strand_id
1 'polypeptide(L)'
;GLRGAGVAQVSFRGVRLPADAILGEVGRGFRVAMEVMTDARVALSAWLFGQLRSLVSWSVARVQDRRSFGRVIGEFPIVKNKVAKMLADAFAIESMTFLTAGLIDNGVEDTSLESSLTRIAASEALWRTANEAMQIAGGSGYGTALPLERRLRDARGGLVVDGTNET
;
A
#
# COMPACT_ATOMS: atom_id res chain seq x y z
N GLY A 1 2.12 -6.52 11.78
CA GLY A 1 2.87 -6.53 10.53
C GLY A 1 4.11 -5.65 10.60
N LEU A 2 4.87 -5.59 9.50
CA LEU A 2 6.08 -4.75 9.35
C LEU A 2 7.07 -4.86 10.52
N ARG A 3 7.27 -6.05 11.06
CA ARG A 3 8.09 -6.28 12.28
C ARG A 3 9.56 -5.86 12.12
N GLY A 4 10.07 -5.83 10.89
CA GLY A 4 11.42 -5.37 10.56
C GLY A 4 11.57 -3.84 10.50
N ALA A 5 10.48 -3.07 10.59
CA ALA A 5 10.52 -1.61 10.47
C ALA A 5 11.14 -0.90 11.69
N GLY A 6 11.30 -1.60 12.83
CA GLY A 6 11.94 -1.05 14.03
C GLY A 6 11.25 0.20 14.59
N VAL A 7 9.93 0.28 14.47
CA VAL A 7 9.16 1.42 15.02
C VAL A 7 9.37 1.52 16.53
N ALA A 8 9.81 2.69 16.98
CA ALA A 8 10.16 2.92 18.38
C ALA A 8 9.81 4.35 18.81
N GLN A 9 9.73 4.55 20.11
CA GLN A 9 9.64 5.88 20.68
C GLN A 9 11.04 6.48 20.77
N VAL A 10 11.20 7.73 20.29
CA VAL A 10 12.45 8.47 20.34
C VAL A 10 12.28 9.66 21.29
N SER A 11 13.23 9.84 22.21
CA SER A 11 13.25 10.94 23.16
C SER A 11 14.54 11.75 23.01
N PHE A 12 14.40 13.08 22.95
CA PHE A 12 15.51 14.01 22.93
C PHE A 12 15.57 14.76 24.27
N ARG A 13 16.70 14.72 24.98
CA ARG A 13 16.89 15.39 26.29
C ARG A 13 18.17 16.22 26.27
N GLY A 14 18.04 17.54 26.28
CA GLY A 14 19.18 18.45 26.36
C GLY A 14 20.14 18.35 25.18
N VAL A 15 19.70 17.88 24.02
CA VAL A 15 20.51 17.75 22.81
C VAL A 15 20.82 19.16 22.29
N ARG A 16 22.12 19.48 22.14
CA ARG A 16 22.57 20.75 21.53
C ARG A 16 22.91 20.48 20.08
N LEU A 17 22.32 21.28 19.19
CA LEU A 17 22.60 21.21 17.75
C LEU A 17 23.24 22.52 17.29
N PRO A 18 24.15 22.50 16.32
CA PRO A 18 24.71 23.70 15.70
C PRO A 18 23.64 24.42 14.86
N ALA A 19 23.84 25.70 14.58
CA ALA A 19 22.85 26.51 13.88
C ALA A 19 22.57 26.04 12.43
N ASP A 20 23.55 25.44 11.79
CA ASP A 20 23.46 24.87 10.44
C ASP A 20 22.67 23.55 10.37
N ALA A 21 22.30 22.98 11.53
CA ALA A 21 21.39 21.83 11.59
C ALA A 21 19.91 22.21 11.37
N ILE A 22 19.60 23.51 11.23
CA ILE A 22 18.24 23.98 10.95
C ILE A 22 17.88 23.67 9.50
N LEU A 23 16.82 22.89 9.29
CA LEU A 23 16.27 22.60 7.97
C LEU A 23 15.23 23.63 7.57
N GLY A 24 15.53 24.45 6.56
CA GLY A 24 14.68 25.54 6.10
C GLY A 24 14.67 26.76 7.04
N GLU A 25 13.55 27.44 7.14
CA GLU A 25 13.39 28.65 7.95
C GLU A 25 12.90 28.34 9.37
N VAL A 26 13.42 29.08 10.34
CA VAL A 26 12.96 29.00 11.73
C VAL A 26 11.45 29.33 11.81
N GLY A 27 10.69 28.46 12.46
CA GLY A 27 9.23 28.59 12.58
C GLY A 27 8.43 28.01 11.41
N ARG A 28 9.09 27.51 10.34
CA ARG A 28 8.44 26.91 9.15
C ARG A 28 8.50 25.39 9.10
N GLY A 29 8.96 24.73 10.15
CA GLY A 29 9.17 23.28 10.16
C GLY A 29 7.91 22.44 9.85
N PHE A 30 6.73 22.89 10.24
CA PHE A 30 5.47 22.22 9.91
C PHE A 30 5.22 22.20 8.39
N ARG A 31 5.49 23.31 7.70
CA ARG A 31 5.37 23.37 6.22
C ARG A 31 6.32 22.38 5.56
N VAL A 32 7.58 22.37 5.96
CA VAL A 32 8.57 21.40 5.44
C VAL A 32 8.11 19.96 5.65
N ALA A 33 7.56 19.65 6.83
CA ALA A 33 7.02 18.31 7.10
C ALA A 33 5.85 17.94 6.17
N MET A 34 4.95 18.88 5.87
CA MET A 34 3.81 18.63 4.97
C MET A 34 4.24 18.42 3.51
N GLU A 35 5.21 19.19 3.04
CA GLU A 35 5.80 19.00 1.70
C GLU A 35 6.40 17.59 1.56
N VAL A 36 7.23 17.18 2.53
CA VAL A 36 7.82 15.83 2.56
C VAL A 36 6.74 14.73 2.62
N MET A 37 5.66 14.95 3.38
CA MET A 37 4.58 13.97 3.46
C MET A 37 3.81 13.83 2.15
N THR A 38 3.67 14.88 1.35
CA THR A 38 3.03 14.82 0.03
C THR A 38 3.81 13.89 -0.90
N ASP A 39 5.12 14.05 -0.98
CA ASP A 39 5.99 13.20 -1.79
C ASP A 39 6.03 11.75 -1.26
N ALA A 40 6.11 11.60 0.06
CA ALA A 40 6.12 10.30 0.73
C ALA A 40 4.85 9.49 0.43
N ARG A 41 3.68 10.13 0.33
CA ARG A 41 2.41 9.47 -0.01
C ARG A 41 2.42 8.87 -1.41
N VAL A 42 3.03 9.54 -2.38
CA VAL A 42 3.16 8.99 -3.75
C VAL A 42 4.11 7.80 -3.76
N ALA A 43 5.27 7.91 -3.09
CA ALA A 43 6.21 6.80 -2.95
C ALA A 43 5.57 5.59 -2.23
N LEU A 44 4.80 5.85 -1.17
CA LEU A 44 4.05 4.82 -0.46
C LEU A 44 3.00 4.18 -1.36
N SER A 45 2.28 4.96 -2.18
CA SER A 45 1.30 4.44 -3.14
C SER A 45 1.93 3.50 -4.16
N ALA A 46 3.10 3.83 -4.67
CA ALA A 46 3.87 2.98 -5.58
C ALA A 46 4.29 1.66 -4.90
N TRP A 47 4.73 1.72 -3.63
CA TRP A 47 5.04 0.52 -2.86
C TRP A 47 3.80 -0.36 -2.63
N LEU A 48 2.66 0.24 -2.25
CA LEU A 48 1.39 -0.46 -2.04
C LEU A 48 0.91 -1.12 -3.35
N PHE A 49 1.03 -0.42 -4.48
CA PHE A 49 0.74 -0.96 -5.81
C PHE A 49 1.62 -2.17 -6.14
N GLY A 50 2.91 -2.10 -5.88
CA GLY A 50 3.82 -3.24 -6.10
C GLY A 50 3.41 -4.48 -5.32
N GLN A 51 2.99 -4.32 -4.05
CA GLN A 51 2.45 -5.40 -3.22
C GLN A 51 1.13 -5.96 -3.78
N LEU A 52 0.22 -5.07 -4.17
CA LEU A 52 -1.06 -5.43 -4.77
C LEU A 52 -0.87 -6.24 -6.05
N ARG A 53 -0.05 -5.76 -6.98
CA ARG A 53 0.29 -6.45 -8.23
C ARG A 53 0.86 -7.85 -7.99
N SER A 54 1.73 -8.00 -7.01
CA SER A 54 2.29 -9.30 -6.63
C SER A 54 1.21 -10.27 -6.12
N LEU A 55 0.26 -9.80 -5.31
CA LEU A 55 -0.86 -10.61 -4.82
C LEU A 55 -1.83 -11.00 -5.95
N VAL A 56 -2.12 -10.07 -6.86
CA VAL A 56 -2.93 -10.36 -8.07
C VAL A 56 -2.28 -11.46 -8.89
N SER A 57 -1.00 -11.33 -9.23
CA SER A 57 -0.26 -12.32 -10.01
C SER A 57 -0.28 -13.71 -9.36
N TRP A 58 -0.03 -13.75 -8.04
CA TRP A 58 -0.11 -14.98 -7.26
C TRP A 58 -1.52 -15.58 -7.30
N SER A 59 -2.56 -14.77 -7.15
CA SER A 59 -3.96 -15.22 -7.14
C SER A 59 -4.39 -15.77 -8.49
N VAL A 60 -4.00 -15.11 -9.59
CA VAL A 60 -4.25 -15.60 -10.97
C VAL A 60 -3.62 -16.98 -11.18
N ALA A 61 -2.35 -17.14 -10.84
CA ALA A 61 -1.68 -18.44 -10.96
C ALA A 61 -2.37 -19.51 -10.10
N ARG A 62 -2.75 -19.16 -8.87
CA ARG A 62 -3.40 -20.09 -7.95
C ARG A 62 -4.76 -20.58 -8.46
N VAL A 63 -5.59 -19.71 -9.03
CA VAL A 63 -6.92 -20.09 -9.50
C VAL A 63 -6.88 -20.93 -10.79
N GLN A 64 -5.80 -20.82 -11.55
CA GLN A 64 -5.58 -21.64 -12.75
C GLN A 64 -5.06 -23.05 -12.42
N ASP A 65 -4.35 -23.22 -11.32
CA ASP A 65 -3.73 -24.48 -10.92
C ASP A 65 -4.58 -25.30 -9.94
N ARG A 66 -5.13 -24.65 -8.90
CA ARG A 66 -5.85 -25.32 -7.83
C ARG A 66 -7.16 -25.93 -8.32
N ARG A 67 -7.32 -27.23 -8.10
CA ARG A 67 -8.55 -27.96 -8.40
C ARG A 67 -9.37 -28.24 -7.14
N SER A 68 -10.70 -28.15 -7.26
CA SER A 68 -11.67 -28.52 -6.24
C SER A 68 -12.98 -28.90 -6.93
N PHE A 69 -13.69 -29.88 -6.39
CA PHE A 69 -14.96 -30.37 -6.98
C PHE A 69 -14.86 -30.73 -8.48
N GLY A 70 -13.75 -31.38 -8.87
CA GLY A 70 -13.52 -31.90 -10.24
C GLY A 70 -13.03 -30.88 -11.27
N ARG A 71 -12.91 -29.57 -10.94
CA ARG A 71 -12.47 -28.52 -11.86
C ARG A 71 -11.51 -27.54 -11.20
N VAL A 72 -10.85 -26.68 -11.99
CA VAL A 72 -10.00 -25.61 -11.45
C VAL A 72 -10.86 -24.56 -10.78
N ILE A 73 -10.39 -24.01 -9.66
CA ILE A 73 -11.21 -23.08 -8.88
C ILE A 73 -11.52 -21.78 -9.63
N GLY A 74 -10.71 -21.40 -10.61
CA GLY A 74 -10.94 -20.27 -11.50
C GLY A 74 -12.20 -20.39 -12.39
N GLU A 75 -12.78 -21.58 -12.52
CA GLU A 75 -14.04 -21.76 -13.26
C GLU A 75 -15.27 -21.35 -12.45
N PHE A 76 -15.16 -21.25 -11.14
CA PHE A 76 -16.28 -20.81 -10.30
C PHE A 76 -16.56 -19.31 -10.47
N PRO A 77 -17.80 -18.90 -10.77
CA PRO A 77 -18.14 -17.48 -11.01
C PRO A 77 -17.73 -16.54 -9.87
N ILE A 78 -17.89 -16.98 -8.62
CA ILE A 78 -17.51 -16.18 -7.45
C ILE A 78 -15.99 -15.92 -7.40
N VAL A 79 -15.17 -16.91 -7.78
CA VAL A 79 -13.70 -16.78 -7.84
C VAL A 79 -13.29 -15.87 -8.99
N LYS A 80 -13.93 -16.02 -10.18
CA LYS A 80 -13.72 -15.11 -11.31
C LYS A 80 -13.99 -13.65 -10.93
N ASN A 81 -15.09 -13.38 -10.24
CA ASN A 81 -15.44 -12.04 -9.79
C ASN A 81 -14.40 -11.45 -8.81
N LYS A 82 -13.86 -12.27 -7.90
CA LYS A 82 -12.79 -11.84 -7.01
C LYS A 82 -11.55 -11.40 -7.80
N VAL A 83 -11.08 -12.26 -8.70
CA VAL A 83 -9.90 -11.96 -9.53
C VAL A 83 -10.14 -10.74 -10.43
N ALA A 84 -11.34 -10.61 -11.03
CA ALA A 84 -11.68 -9.46 -11.85
C ALA A 84 -11.62 -8.15 -11.07
N LYS A 85 -12.15 -8.12 -9.83
CA LYS A 85 -12.06 -6.94 -8.94
C LYS A 85 -10.61 -6.62 -8.57
N MET A 86 -9.81 -7.63 -8.24
CA MET A 86 -8.39 -7.44 -7.93
C MET A 86 -7.63 -6.84 -9.12
N LEU A 87 -7.92 -7.28 -10.34
CA LEU A 87 -7.33 -6.74 -11.57
C LEU A 87 -7.78 -5.30 -11.83
N ALA A 88 -9.06 -5.01 -11.63
CA ALA A 88 -9.60 -3.65 -11.79
C ALA A 88 -8.99 -2.69 -10.75
N ASP A 89 -8.89 -3.11 -9.48
CA ASP A 89 -8.20 -2.35 -8.44
C ASP A 89 -6.73 -2.10 -8.84
N ALA A 90 -6.01 -3.11 -9.33
CA ALA A 90 -4.61 -2.96 -9.73
C ALA A 90 -4.45 -1.93 -10.86
N PHE A 91 -5.30 -1.99 -11.89
CA PHE A 91 -5.29 -1.03 -12.99
C PHE A 91 -5.59 0.40 -12.51
N ALA A 92 -6.59 0.56 -11.65
CA ALA A 92 -6.96 1.87 -11.11
C ALA A 92 -5.81 2.48 -10.29
N ILE A 93 -5.20 1.69 -9.39
CA ILE A 93 -4.12 2.19 -8.54
C ILE A 93 -2.85 2.48 -9.34
N GLU A 94 -2.53 1.65 -10.33
CA GLU A 94 -1.43 1.94 -11.28
C GLU A 94 -1.64 3.28 -11.95
N SER A 95 -2.82 3.49 -12.54
CA SER A 95 -3.17 4.72 -13.26
C SER A 95 -3.10 5.95 -12.34
N MET A 96 -3.68 5.89 -11.14
CA MET A 96 -3.64 6.99 -10.17
C MET A 96 -2.20 7.31 -9.74
N THR A 97 -1.39 6.29 -9.46
CA THR A 97 -0.01 6.47 -9.00
C THR A 97 0.84 7.14 -10.07
N PHE A 98 0.78 6.68 -11.32
CA PHE A 98 1.53 7.27 -12.42
C PHE A 98 1.01 8.67 -12.79
N LEU A 99 -0.30 8.90 -12.73
CA LEU A 99 -0.87 10.24 -12.95
C LEU A 99 -0.34 11.22 -11.90
N THR A 100 -0.41 10.87 -10.63
CA THR A 100 0.05 11.75 -9.54
C THR A 100 1.56 12.02 -9.62
N ALA A 101 2.36 10.98 -9.90
CA ALA A 101 3.80 11.16 -10.13
C ALA A 101 4.08 12.07 -11.32
N GLY A 102 3.33 11.90 -12.43
CA GLY A 102 3.47 12.74 -13.61
C GLY A 102 3.07 14.21 -13.37
N LEU A 103 2.12 14.48 -12.49
CA LEU A 103 1.79 15.86 -12.10
C LEU A 103 2.97 16.51 -11.37
N ILE A 104 3.61 15.81 -10.46
CA ILE A 104 4.81 16.27 -9.75
C ILE A 104 5.96 16.52 -10.73
N ASP A 105 6.24 15.57 -11.62
CA ASP A 105 7.30 15.68 -12.63
C ASP A 105 7.09 16.86 -13.59
N ASN A 106 5.84 17.23 -13.84
CA ASN A 106 5.47 18.40 -14.65
C ASN A 106 5.42 19.71 -13.86
N GLY A 107 5.82 19.71 -12.59
CA GLY A 107 5.95 20.91 -11.76
C GLY A 107 4.62 21.48 -11.27
N VAL A 108 3.57 20.67 -11.13
CA VAL A 108 2.33 21.10 -10.49
C VAL A 108 2.62 21.43 -9.03
N GLU A 109 2.33 22.67 -8.64
CA GLU A 109 2.76 23.23 -7.35
C GLU A 109 2.12 22.56 -6.13
N ASP A 110 0.85 22.17 -6.24
CA ASP A 110 0.11 21.48 -5.16
C ASP A 110 -0.53 20.19 -5.68
N THR A 111 -0.01 19.07 -5.24
CA THR A 111 -0.52 17.71 -5.52
C THR A 111 -0.97 17.02 -4.23
N SER A 112 -1.25 17.77 -3.18
CA SER A 112 -1.61 17.23 -1.87
C SER A 112 -2.90 16.42 -1.89
N LEU A 113 -3.89 16.85 -2.67
CA LEU A 113 -5.15 16.15 -2.85
C LEU A 113 -4.95 14.82 -3.59
N GLU A 114 -4.30 14.86 -4.75
CA GLU A 114 -4.06 13.69 -5.61
C GLU A 114 -3.20 12.64 -4.87
N SER A 115 -2.16 13.08 -4.17
CA SER A 115 -1.30 12.19 -3.40
C SER A 115 -2.05 11.53 -2.25
N SER A 116 -2.93 12.28 -1.57
CA SER A 116 -3.78 11.75 -0.48
C SER A 116 -4.79 10.75 -0.99
N LEU A 117 -5.54 11.08 -2.05
CA LEU A 117 -6.52 10.20 -2.66
C LEU A 117 -5.88 8.90 -3.19
N THR A 118 -4.71 9.02 -3.85
CA THR A 118 -3.99 7.86 -4.39
C THR A 118 -3.53 6.95 -3.25
N ARG A 119 -3.01 7.50 -2.14
CA ARG A 119 -2.60 6.72 -0.98
C ARG A 119 -3.78 5.97 -0.34
N ILE A 120 -4.89 6.66 -0.12
CA ILE A 120 -6.10 6.05 0.45
C ILE A 120 -6.58 4.92 -0.45
N ALA A 121 -6.77 5.18 -1.75
CA ALA A 121 -7.22 4.18 -2.70
C ALA A 121 -6.28 2.96 -2.76
N ALA A 122 -4.95 3.20 -2.80
CA ALA A 122 -3.94 2.13 -2.85
C ALA A 122 -3.96 1.24 -1.60
N SER A 123 -4.03 1.85 -0.41
CA SER A 123 -4.06 1.10 0.85
C SER A 123 -5.34 0.26 1.00
N GLU A 124 -6.49 0.81 0.64
CA GLU A 124 -7.77 0.10 0.64
C GLU A 124 -7.79 -1.06 -0.37
N ALA A 125 -7.29 -0.82 -1.59
CA ALA A 125 -7.20 -1.85 -2.63
C ALA A 125 -6.26 -2.99 -2.20
N LEU A 126 -5.10 -2.67 -1.65
CA LEU A 126 -4.16 -3.68 -1.14
C LEU A 126 -4.77 -4.50 0.00
N TRP A 127 -5.45 -3.85 0.95
CA TRP A 127 -6.12 -4.54 2.05
C TRP A 127 -7.18 -5.53 1.54
N ARG A 128 -8.07 -5.08 0.65
CA ARG A 128 -9.08 -5.97 0.03
C ARG A 128 -8.42 -7.12 -0.73
N THR A 129 -7.42 -6.83 -1.55
CA THR A 129 -6.70 -7.83 -2.35
C THR A 129 -5.98 -8.86 -1.48
N ALA A 130 -5.36 -8.45 -0.37
CA ALA A 130 -4.70 -9.36 0.57
C ALA A 130 -5.70 -10.32 1.24
N ASN A 131 -6.89 -9.82 1.63
CA ASN A 131 -7.98 -10.66 2.15
C ASN A 131 -8.44 -11.68 1.10
N GLU A 132 -8.69 -11.25 -0.14
CA GLU A 132 -9.15 -12.13 -1.20
C GLU A 132 -8.10 -13.16 -1.61
N ALA A 133 -6.83 -12.79 -1.67
CA ALA A 133 -5.74 -13.73 -1.94
C ALA A 133 -5.66 -14.82 -0.86
N MET A 134 -5.78 -14.44 0.41
CA MET A 134 -5.80 -15.39 1.52
C MET A 134 -7.02 -16.30 1.46
N GLN A 135 -8.20 -15.75 1.10
CA GLN A 135 -9.43 -16.53 0.90
C GLN A 135 -9.31 -17.52 -0.26
N ILE A 136 -8.71 -17.12 -1.38
CA ILE A 136 -8.42 -17.99 -2.56
C ILE A 136 -7.45 -19.11 -2.19
N ALA A 137 -6.48 -18.84 -1.32
CA ALA A 137 -5.54 -19.86 -0.83
C ALA A 137 -6.21 -20.92 0.06
N GLY A 138 -7.32 -20.58 0.71
CA GLY A 138 -8.00 -21.44 1.69
C GLY A 138 -7.11 -21.69 2.93
N GLY A 139 -7.22 -22.84 3.53
CA GLY A 139 -6.47 -23.19 4.75
C GLY A 139 -4.94 -23.05 4.62
N SER A 140 -4.38 -23.25 3.41
CA SER A 140 -2.95 -23.06 3.17
C SER A 140 -2.51 -21.58 3.26
N GLY A 141 -3.42 -20.63 3.04
CA GLY A 141 -3.15 -19.20 3.19
C GLY A 141 -3.18 -18.72 4.63
N TYR A 142 -3.90 -19.43 5.50
CA TYR A 142 -4.01 -19.10 6.93
C TYR A 142 -2.77 -19.49 7.72
N GLY A 143 -2.10 -20.58 7.32
CA GLY A 143 -0.85 -21.04 7.94
C GLY A 143 0.37 -20.26 7.44
N THR A 144 1.52 -20.53 8.06
CA THR A 144 2.80 -19.86 7.79
C THR A 144 3.58 -20.43 6.61
N ALA A 145 3.09 -21.49 5.97
CA ALA A 145 3.74 -22.10 4.80
C ALA A 145 3.73 -21.20 3.55
N LEU A 146 2.72 -20.33 3.45
CA LEU A 146 2.64 -19.27 2.43
C LEU A 146 2.79 -17.89 3.11
N PRO A 147 3.35 -16.90 2.40
CA PRO A 147 3.56 -15.58 3.00
C PRO A 147 2.28 -14.74 3.14
N LEU A 148 1.09 -15.29 2.85
CA LEU A 148 -0.16 -14.55 2.74
C LEU A 148 -0.64 -13.99 4.08
N GLU A 149 -0.51 -14.75 5.17
CA GLU A 149 -0.88 -14.28 6.51
C GLU A 149 -0.03 -13.07 6.93
N ARG A 150 1.26 -13.07 6.59
CA ARG A 150 2.16 -11.94 6.83
C ARG A 150 1.78 -10.75 5.95
N ARG A 151 1.54 -10.99 4.65
CA ARG A 151 1.14 -9.92 3.71
C ARG A 151 -0.17 -9.26 4.12
N LEU A 152 -1.13 -10.02 4.65
CA LEU A 152 -2.38 -9.47 5.21
C LEU A 152 -2.10 -8.54 6.39
N ARG A 153 -1.26 -8.98 7.34
CA ARG A 153 -0.89 -8.16 8.50
C ARG A 153 -0.11 -6.90 8.08
N ASP A 154 0.77 -7.01 7.10
CA ASP A 154 1.55 -5.89 6.59
C ASP A 154 0.67 -4.90 5.80
N ALA A 155 -0.28 -5.39 5.01
CA ALA A 155 -1.24 -4.55 4.29
C ALA A 155 -2.09 -3.69 5.24
N ARG A 156 -2.42 -4.19 6.43
CA ARG A 156 -3.16 -3.42 7.44
C ARG A 156 -2.42 -2.14 7.86
N GLY A 157 -1.09 -2.18 7.86
CA GLY A 157 -0.26 -1.01 8.15
C GLY A 157 -0.49 0.15 7.17
N GLY A 158 -0.76 -0.15 5.89
CA GLY A 158 -1.01 0.86 4.87
C GLY A 158 -2.21 1.78 5.14
N LEU A 159 -3.21 1.30 5.92
CA LEU A 159 -4.40 2.09 6.25
C LEU A 159 -4.17 3.08 7.40
N VAL A 160 -3.04 2.98 8.11
CA VAL A 160 -2.76 3.80 9.30
C VAL A 160 -1.45 4.59 9.21
N VAL A 161 -0.52 4.20 8.34
CA VAL A 161 0.77 4.89 8.18
C VAL A 161 0.59 6.21 7.43
N ASP A 162 1.36 7.22 7.77
CA ASP A 162 1.27 8.60 7.25
C ASP A 162 -0.11 9.26 7.43
N GLY A 163 -0.75 8.99 8.55
CA GLY A 163 -2.12 9.36 8.88
C GLY A 163 -3.12 8.27 8.51
N THR A 164 -4.18 8.12 9.30
CA THR A 164 -5.22 7.14 9.00
C THR A 164 -6.02 7.56 7.77
N ASN A 165 -6.67 6.60 7.08
CA ASN A 165 -7.46 6.91 5.89
C ASN A 165 -8.67 7.81 6.19
N GLU A 166 -9.09 7.89 7.45
CA GLU A 166 -10.24 8.67 7.92
C GLU A 166 -9.90 10.13 8.28
N THR A 167 -8.63 10.52 8.27
CA THR A 167 -8.14 11.87 8.56
C THR A 167 -7.43 12.48 7.37
#